data_4555897ba8750a9529ae0b2675a523a7
#
_entry.id   4555897ba8750a9529ae0b2675a523a7
#
_cell.length_a   1.000
_cell.length_b   1.000
_cell.length_c   1.000
_cell.angle_alpha   90.00
_cell.angle_beta   90.00
_cell.angle_gamma   90.00
#
_symmetry.space_group_name_H-M   'P 1'
#
loop_
_entity.id
_entity.type
_entity.pdbx_description
1 polymer ?
#
loop_
_entity_poly.entity_id
_entity_poly.type
_entity_poly.pdbx_seq_one_letter_code
_entity_poly.pdbx_strand_id
1 'polypeptide(L)'
;RQTGSAFKPFVYAAALDQGWSPMDFVEDTPLTINIPGSGPWTPKNYDDEFKGLITLTQALEESRNIPAVRVSEAAGRENVRKIAADFGIGSDMAAGPALALGASEATLIDMTGAYAGILNGGSSVQPYGIRILEVPGNEELNMFTETGIGERVISEQAAQQLVYMMAQVVNSGTGTRARLADRPAAGKTGTTTAGRDAWFVGFTADYVAGVWMGYDDNTPLKGVTGGGLPAEIWHEVMTRVHDGLPVTELPMIVPTPRQPPVQGYGPDAGLGVAPGSGQNGIFQNLDEALRGGGQQPIQEEKSLLEKLREEQR
;
A
#
# COMPACT_ATOMS: atom_id res chain seq x y z
N ARG A 1 -5.80 8.84 -11.93
CA ARG A 1 -6.06 9.74 -10.77
C ARG A 1 -5.17 9.39 -9.60
N GLN A 2 -4.85 10.38 -8.75
CA GLN A 2 -4.04 10.13 -7.56
C GLN A 2 -4.76 9.18 -6.61
N THR A 3 -4.03 8.15 -6.15
CA THR A 3 -4.60 7.08 -5.33
C THR A 3 -4.70 7.43 -3.84
N GLY A 4 -3.90 8.40 -3.40
CA GLY A 4 -3.80 8.73 -1.99
C GLY A 4 -3.52 7.47 -1.14
N SER A 5 -4.10 7.39 0.03
CA SER A 5 -3.87 6.27 0.96
C SER A 5 -4.29 4.88 0.45
N ALA A 6 -5.00 4.77 -0.69
CA ALA A 6 -5.27 3.47 -1.31
C ALA A 6 -4.00 2.80 -1.86
N PHE A 7 -2.90 3.55 -2.02
CA PHE A 7 -1.59 3.01 -2.40
C PHE A 7 -0.85 2.30 -1.24
N LYS A 8 -1.16 2.63 0.01
CA LYS A 8 -0.42 2.12 1.19
C LYS A 8 -0.28 0.60 1.28
N PRO A 9 -1.25 -0.24 0.87
CA PRO A 9 -1.06 -1.69 0.88
C PRO A 9 0.22 -2.15 0.17
N PHE A 10 0.64 -1.51 -0.91
CA PHE A 10 1.87 -1.87 -1.64
C PHE A 10 3.14 -1.52 -0.85
N VAL A 11 3.10 -0.48 -0.03
CA VAL A 11 4.17 -0.15 0.92
C VAL A 11 4.35 -1.26 1.96
N TYR A 12 3.24 -1.69 2.56
CA TYR A 12 3.27 -2.77 3.55
C TYR A 12 3.55 -4.14 2.92
N ALA A 13 3.08 -4.38 1.68
CA ALA A 13 3.45 -5.56 0.91
C ALA A 13 4.98 -5.70 0.79
N ALA A 14 5.67 -4.62 0.46
CA ALA A 14 7.13 -4.60 0.33
C ALA A 14 7.85 -4.93 1.66
N ALA A 15 7.35 -4.45 2.78
CA ALA A 15 7.90 -4.76 4.09
C ALA A 15 7.63 -6.22 4.50
N LEU A 16 6.40 -6.70 4.32
CA LEU A 16 6.01 -8.06 4.66
C LEU A 16 6.75 -9.10 3.82
N ASP A 17 6.95 -8.84 2.52
CA ASP A 17 7.70 -9.74 1.64
C ASP A 17 9.20 -9.81 2.00
N GLN A 18 9.74 -8.79 2.67
CA GLN A 18 11.06 -8.79 3.28
C GLN A 18 11.10 -9.50 4.65
N GLY A 19 10.01 -10.12 5.09
CA GLY A 19 9.92 -10.90 6.32
C GLY A 19 9.51 -10.09 7.56
N TRP A 20 9.00 -8.86 7.38
CA TRP A 20 8.42 -8.13 8.51
C TRP A 20 7.11 -8.75 8.94
N SER A 21 6.67 -8.44 10.16
CA SER A 21 5.42 -8.94 10.72
C SER A 21 4.39 -7.81 10.83
N PRO A 22 3.09 -8.08 10.65
CA PRO A 22 2.02 -7.12 10.94
C PRO A 22 2.09 -6.52 12.35
N MET A 23 2.73 -7.23 13.28
CA MET A 23 2.88 -6.82 14.69
C MET A 23 4.23 -6.17 15.00
N ASP A 24 5.08 -5.93 13.99
CA ASP A 24 6.28 -5.12 14.16
C ASP A 24 5.89 -3.66 14.42
N PHE A 25 6.73 -2.95 15.18
CA PHE A 25 6.45 -1.60 15.62
C PHE A 25 7.11 -0.58 14.70
N VAL A 26 6.41 0.53 14.48
CA VAL A 26 6.88 1.70 13.75
C VAL A 26 6.52 2.97 14.53
N GLU A 27 7.36 3.98 14.46
CA GLU A 27 7.10 5.25 15.12
C GLU A 27 6.14 6.13 14.30
N ASP A 28 5.11 6.64 14.95
CA ASP A 28 4.24 7.71 14.49
C ASP A 28 4.60 9.01 15.24
N THR A 29 5.77 9.56 14.91
CA THR A 29 6.36 10.77 15.50
C THR A 29 6.79 11.73 14.38
N PRO A 30 6.95 13.03 14.63
CA PRO A 30 7.36 13.99 13.60
C PRO A 30 8.55 13.51 12.79
N LEU A 31 8.45 13.65 11.46
CA LEU A 31 9.48 13.22 10.50
C LEU A 31 9.77 14.35 9.53
N THR A 32 11.05 14.58 9.25
CA THR A 32 11.49 15.47 8.17
C THR A 32 12.53 14.75 7.33
N ILE A 33 12.34 14.71 6.02
CA ILE A 33 13.24 14.10 5.04
C ILE A 33 13.80 15.21 4.16
N ASN A 34 15.13 15.29 4.04
CA ASN A 34 15.77 16.21 3.11
C ASN A 34 15.77 15.60 1.70
N ILE A 35 14.99 16.20 0.79
CA ILE A 35 14.92 15.75 -0.60
C ILE A 35 15.99 16.49 -1.42
N PRO A 36 16.93 15.79 -2.05
CA PRO A 36 17.93 16.43 -2.91
C PRO A 36 17.29 17.32 -3.97
N GLY A 37 17.73 18.57 -4.05
CA GLY A 37 17.19 19.55 -5.01
C GLY A 37 15.83 20.20 -4.65
N SER A 38 15.12 19.69 -3.64
CA SER A 38 13.81 20.22 -3.23
C SER A 38 13.77 20.72 -1.78
N GLY A 39 14.77 20.36 -0.97
CA GLY A 39 14.87 20.78 0.44
C GLY A 39 14.07 19.88 1.40
N PRO A 40 13.84 20.35 2.65
CA PRO A 40 13.17 19.57 3.67
C PRO A 40 11.67 19.37 3.38
N TRP A 41 11.22 18.13 3.51
CA TRP A 41 9.81 17.73 3.40
C TRP A 41 9.36 17.09 4.73
N THR A 42 8.28 17.62 5.28
CA THR A 42 7.73 17.20 6.57
C THR A 42 6.29 16.74 6.36
N PRO A 43 6.05 15.42 6.19
CA PRO A 43 4.69 14.88 6.06
C PRO A 43 3.92 15.04 7.36
N LYS A 44 2.60 15.12 7.25
CA LYS A 44 1.68 15.17 8.38
C LYS A 44 0.69 14.03 8.33
N ASN A 45 0.21 13.58 9.48
CA ASN A 45 -0.97 12.75 9.57
C ASN A 45 -2.22 13.59 9.26
N TYR A 46 -3.31 12.93 8.88
CA TYR A 46 -4.55 13.61 8.46
C TYR A 46 -5.18 14.45 9.60
N ASP A 47 -5.05 13.99 10.83
CA ASP A 47 -5.56 14.63 12.06
C ASP A 47 -4.53 15.55 12.74
N ASP A 48 -3.33 15.72 12.17
CA ASP A 48 -2.19 16.42 12.77
C ASP A 48 -1.72 15.83 14.13
N GLU A 49 -2.18 14.62 14.52
CA GLU A 49 -1.81 13.95 15.75
C GLU A 49 -0.72 12.89 15.54
N PHE A 50 -0.05 12.50 16.64
CA PHE A 50 0.98 11.47 16.67
C PHE A 50 0.66 10.45 17.76
N LYS A 51 0.81 9.15 17.45
CA LYS A 51 0.47 8.04 18.35
C LYS A 51 1.68 7.40 19.01
N GLY A 52 2.90 7.85 18.70
CA GLY A 52 4.13 7.24 19.21
C GLY A 52 4.39 5.89 18.56
N LEU A 53 4.78 4.91 19.34
CA LEU A 53 5.10 3.57 18.85
C LEU A 53 3.84 2.73 18.65
N ILE A 54 3.53 2.37 17.41
CA ILE A 54 2.35 1.58 17.03
C ILE A 54 2.74 0.40 16.14
N THR A 55 1.88 -0.62 16.02
CA THR A 55 2.12 -1.74 15.11
C THR A 55 1.90 -1.36 13.65
N LEU A 56 2.49 -2.12 12.71
CA LEU A 56 2.24 -1.95 11.28
C LEU A 56 0.74 -2.14 10.96
N THR A 57 0.08 -3.06 11.65
CA THR A 57 -1.38 -3.27 11.53
C THR A 57 -2.13 -1.98 11.89
N GLN A 58 -1.88 -1.42 13.07
CA GLN A 58 -2.53 -0.19 13.50
C GLN A 58 -2.22 0.99 12.56
N ALA A 59 -0.99 1.07 12.07
CA ALA A 59 -0.59 2.12 11.13
C ALA A 59 -1.38 2.06 9.80
N LEU A 60 -1.67 0.85 9.26
CA LEU A 60 -2.50 0.68 8.07
C LEU A 60 -3.98 0.87 8.37
N GLU A 61 -4.48 0.32 9.49
CA GLU A 61 -5.85 0.40 9.97
C GLU A 61 -6.32 1.86 10.09
N GLU A 62 -5.53 2.68 10.77
CA GLU A 62 -5.80 4.10 10.98
C GLU A 62 -5.29 4.96 9.83
N SER A 63 -4.67 4.35 8.82
CA SER A 63 -4.15 5.05 7.62
C SER A 63 -3.13 6.15 7.94
N ARG A 64 -2.25 5.93 8.96
CA ARG A 64 -1.23 6.90 9.36
C ARG A 64 -0.25 7.19 8.22
N ASN A 65 0.08 8.46 8.02
CA ASN A 65 0.95 8.88 6.92
C ASN A 65 2.43 8.69 7.27
N ILE A 66 2.84 9.13 8.44
CA ILE A 66 4.24 9.10 8.86
C ILE A 66 4.77 7.66 8.96
N PRO A 67 4.05 6.72 9.60
CA PRO A 67 4.41 5.31 9.56
C PRO A 67 4.56 4.74 8.16
N ALA A 68 3.63 5.07 7.24
CA ALA A 68 3.72 4.59 5.86
C ALA A 68 4.99 5.10 5.15
N VAL A 69 5.36 6.37 5.37
CA VAL A 69 6.62 6.92 4.84
C VAL A 69 7.83 6.21 5.44
N ARG A 70 7.89 6.02 6.77
CA ARG A 70 8.99 5.29 7.42
C ARG A 70 9.14 3.86 6.91
N VAL A 71 8.03 3.14 6.75
CA VAL A 71 8.02 1.78 6.19
C VAL A 71 8.53 1.78 4.76
N SER A 72 8.07 2.72 3.92
CA SER A 72 8.51 2.84 2.52
C SER A 72 10.01 3.12 2.40
N GLU A 73 10.55 4.02 3.24
CA GLU A 73 11.98 4.31 3.25
C GLU A 73 12.80 3.09 3.70
N ALA A 74 12.35 2.38 4.72
CA ALA A 74 13.03 1.20 5.26
C ALA A 74 12.94 -0.03 4.33
N ALA A 75 11.79 -0.26 3.69
CA ALA A 75 11.62 -1.34 2.71
C ALA A 75 12.27 -1.03 1.35
N GLY A 76 12.60 0.24 1.12
CA GLY A 76 13.17 0.75 -0.12
C GLY A 76 12.10 1.17 -1.13
N ARG A 77 12.08 2.46 -1.50
CA ARG A 77 11.12 3.04 -2.46
C ARG A 77 11.07 2.31 -3.79
N GLU A 78 12.22 1.91 -4.32
CA GLU A 78 12.29 1.18 -5.59
C GLU A 78 11.65 -0.20 -5.49
N ASN A 79 11.76 -0.88 -4.35
CA ASN A 79 11.08 -2.13 -4.11
C ASN A 79 9.55 -1.94 -4.03
N VAL A 80 9.09 -0.88 -3.36
CA VAL A 80 7.65 -0.52 -3.35
C VAL A 80 7.14 -0.23 -4.76
N ARG A 81 7.89 0.53 -5.58
CA ARG A 81 7.54 0.82 -6.97
C ARG A 81 7.46 -0.45 -7.80
N LYS A 82 8.47 -1.32 -7.67
CA LYS A 82 8.51 -2.59 -8.38
C LYS A 82 7.30 -3.46 -8.05
N ILE A 83 7.00 -3.63 -6.77
CA ILE A 83 5.85 -4.45 -6.32
C ILE A 83 4.53 -3.88 -6.84
N ALA A 84 4.33 -2.57 -6.78
CA ALA A 84 3.12 -1.95 -7.32
C ALA A 84 3.01 -2.13 -8.85
N ALA A 85 4.11 -1.99 -9.58
CA ALA A 85 4.17 -2.22 -11.04
C ALA A 85 3.90 -3.70 -11.39
N ASP A 86 4.52 -4.62 -10.67
CA ASP A 86 4.35 -6.06 -10.90
C ASP A 86 2.90 -6.51 -10.59
N PHE A 87 2.20 -5.85 -9.67
CA PHE A 87 0.76 -6.04 -9.47
C PHE A 87 -0.11 -5.42 -10.55
N GLY A 88 0.46 -4.70 -11.51
CA GLY A 88 -0.25 -4.17 -12.68
C GLY A 88 -0.55 -2.67 -12.64
N ILE A 89 0.03 -1.89 -11.72
CA ILE A 89 -0.10 -0.42 -11.75
C ILE A 89 0.87 0.13 -12.79
N GLY A 90 0.35 0.39 -14.00
CA GLY A 90 1.14 0.71 -15.19
C GLY A 90 1.57 2.18 -15.33
N SER A 91 1.23 3.06 -14.39
CA SER A 91 1.58 4.47 -14.45
C SER A 91 2.98 4.76 -13.92
N ASP A 92 3.57 5.88 -14.35
CA ASP A 92 4.82 6.37 -13.78
C ASP A 92 4.63 6.73 -12.30
N MET A 93 5.40 6.06 -11.44
CA MET A 93 5.30 6.27 -10.01
C MET A 93 6.33 7.29 -9.52
N ALA A 94 5.92 8.10 -8.54
CA ALA A 94 6.79 9.08 -7.91
C ALA A 94 8.06 8.40 -7.33
N ALA A 95 9.23 8.99 -7.59
CA ALA A 95 10.50 8.49 -7.03
C ALA A 95 10.77 9.00 -5.60
N GLY A 96 10.08 10.07 -5.19
CA GLY A 96 10.27 10.70 -3.89
C GLY A 96 9.48 10.02 -2.75
N PRO A 97 9.71 10.45 -1.50
CA PRO A 97 9.08 9.83 -0.31
C PRO A 97 7.54 9.99 -0.29
N ALA A 98 6.97 10.91 -1.06
CA ALA A 98 5.53 11.05 -1.23
C ALA A 98 4.88 9.85 -1.95
N LEU A 99 5.67 8.95 -2.57
CA LEU A 99 5.21 7.66 -3.10
C LEU A 99 4.35 6.92 -2.08
N ALA A 100 4.81 6.83 -0.83
CA ALA A 100 4.13 6.12 0.25
C ALA A 100 2.72 6.66 0.55
N LEU A 101 2.43 7.88 0.15
CA LEU A 101 1.15 8.55 0.35
C LEU A 101 0.26 8.54 -0.90
N GLY A 102 0.67 7.80 -1.95
CA GLY A 102 -0.07 7.69 -3.19
C GLY A 102 -0.09 8.98 -4.02
N ALA A 103 1.05 9.67 -4.07
CA ALA A 103 1.23 10.83 -4.95
C ALA A 103 1.17 10.46 -6.44
N SER A 104 1.31 9.19 -6.76
CA SER A 104 1.21 8.64 -8.12
C SER A 104 -0.24 8.43 -8.54
N GLU A 105 -0.48 8.48 -9.84
CA GLU A 105 -1.79 8.22 -10.42
C GLU A 105 -1.95 6.73 -10.77
N ALA A 106 -3.17 6.24 -10.77
CA ALA A 106 -3.55 4.93 -11.29
C ALA A 106 -4.97 4.97 -11.85
N THR A 107 -5.31 4.00 -12.68
CA THR A 107 -6.69 3.79 -13.10
C THR A 107 -7.44 2.98 -12.04
N LEU A 108 -8.77 3.07 -12.05
CA LEU A 108 -9.60 2.28 -11.13
C LEU A 108 -9.44 0.78 -11.39
N ILE A 109 -9.33 0.39 -12.65
CA ILE A 109 -9.18 -1.02 -13.01
C ILE A 109 -7.82 -1.58 -12.60
N ASP A 110 -6.72 -0.82 -12.74
CA ASP A 110 -5.40 -1.24 -12.30
C ASP A 110 -5.36 -1.43 -10.78
N MET A 111 -5.91 -0.47 -10.03
CA MET A 111 -6.01 -0.58 -8.58
C MET A 111 -6.86 -1.78 -8.15
N THR A 112 -7.98 -2.03 -8.81
CA THR A 112 -8.85 -3.17 -8.51
C THR A 112 -8.15 -4.50 -8.84
N GLY A 113 -7.45 -4.58 -9.98
CA GLY A 113 -6.64 -5.72 -10.37
C GLY A 113 -5.49 -6.01 -9.41
N ALA A 114 -4.79 -4.96 -8.97
CA ALA A 114 -3.70 -5.09 -8.00
C ALA A 114 -4.19 -5.61 -6.63
N TYR A 115 -5.37 -5.19 -6.17
CA TYR A 115 -5.99 -5.74 -4.95
C TYR A 115 -6.47 -7.18 -5.14
N ALA A 116 -6.94 -7.53 -6.34
CA ALA A 116 -7.22 -8.93 -6.67
C ALA A 116 -5.95 -9.79 -6.60
N GLY A 117 -4.79 -9.25 -7.00
CA GLY A 117 -3.51 -9.91 -6.84
C GLY A 117 -3.13 -10.19 -5.39
N ILE A 118 -3.39 -9.24 -4.48
CA ILE A 118 -3.20 -9.44 -3.04
C ILE A 118 -4.11 -10.57 -2.54
N LEU A 119 -5.39 -10.56 -2.89
CA LEU A 119 -6.36 -11.60 -2.51
C LEU A 119 -5.95 -12.98 -3.05
N ASN A 120 -5.44 -13.05 -4.27
CA ASN A 120 -4.99 -14.29 -4.93
C ASN A 120 -3.61 -14.77 -4.44
N GLY A 121 -3.26 -14.49 -3.19
CA GLY A 121 -2.03 -14.99 -2.55
C GLY A 121 -0.76 -14.36 -3.10
N GLY A 122 -0.84 -13.14 -3.63
CA GLY A 122 0.32 -12.36 -4.06
C GLY A 122 0.74 -12.59 -5.52
N SER A 123 -0.10 -13.20 -6.34
CA SER A 123 0.10 -13.28 -7.79
C SER A 123 -0.59 -12.12 -8.49
N SER A 124 0.02 -11.53 -9.52
CA SER A 124 -0.61 -10.46 -10.29
C SER A 124 -1.91 -10.93 -10.94
N VAL A 125 -2.82 -9.99 -11.15
CA VAL A 125 -4.09 -10.25 -11.84
C VAL A 125 -4.25 -9.24 -12.95
N GLN A 126 -4.44 -9.75 -14.16
CA GLN A 126 -4.74 -8.92 -15.32
C GLN A 126 -6.25 -8.97 -15.60
N PRO A 127 -6.97 -7.86 -15.36
CA PRO A 127 -8.39 -7.80 -15.66
C PRO A 127 -8.67 -7.98 -17.14
N TYR A 128 -9.72 -8.73 -17.47
CA TYR A 128 -10.19 -8.90 -18.84
C TYR A 128 -11.72 -8.84 -18.89
N GLY A 129 -12.27 -8.31 -20.01
CA GLY A 129 -13.72 -8.20 -20.23
C GLY A 129 -14.29 -9.28 -21.15
N ILE A 130 -13.45 -9.88 -22.00
CA ILE A 130 -13.86 -10.90 -22.96
C ILE A 130 -13.15 -12.20 -22.63
N ARG A 131 -13.91 -13.21 -22.27
CA ARG A 131 -13.38 -14.55 -21.99
C ARG A 131 -13.29 -15.41 -23.25
N ILE A 132 -14.33 -15.35 -24.06
CA ILE A 132 -14.43 -16.09 -25.31
C ILE A 132 -15.00 -15.14 -26.36
N LEU A 133 -14.32 -15.03 -27.48
CA LEU A 133 -14.82 -14.41 -28.69
C LEU A 133 -14.72 -15.41 -29.85
N GLU A 134 -15.85 -15.76 -30.41
CA GLU A 134 -15.97 -16.63 -31.59
C GLU A 134 -16.50 -15.81 -32.76
N VAL A 135 -15.82 -15.85 -33.90
CA VAL A 135 -16.24 -15.16 -35.13
C VAL A 135 -16.72 -16.19 -36.14
N PRO A 136 -18.04 -16.32 -36.40
CA PRO A 136 -18.57 -17.28 -37.35
C PRO A 136 -17.94 -17.12 -38.73
N GLY A 137 -17.35 -18.20 -39.24
CA GLY A 137 -16.73 -18.22 -40.56
C GLY A 137 -15.31 -17.68 -40.61
N ASN A 138 -14.75 -17.29 -39.46
CA ASN A 138 -13.33 -16.88 -39.37
C ASN A 138 -12.74 -17.32 -38.02
N GLU A 139 -12.38 -18.60 -37.93
CA GLU A 139 -11.85 -19.22 -36.70
C GLU A 139 -10.49 -18.64 -36.28
N GLU A 140 -9.72 -18.02 -37.20
CA GLU A 140 -8.43 -17.39 -36.90
C GLU A 140 -8.58 -16.15 -35.99
N LEU A 141 -9.77 -15.55 -35.95
CA LEU A 141 -10.08 -14.41 -35.07
C LEU A 141 -10.65 -14.81 -33.70
N ASN A 142 -10.79 -16.09 -33.44
CA ASN A 142 -11.27 -16.57 -32.14
C ASN A 142 -10.24 -16.23 -31.06
N MET A 143 -10.72 -15.65 -29.95
CA MET A 143 -9.91 -15.31 -28.78
C MET A 143 -10.42 -16.11 -27.57
N PHE A 144 -9.48 -16.67 -26.82
CA PHE A 144 -9.75 -17.38 -25.58
C PHE A 144 -8.83 -16.84 -24.49
N THR A 145 -9.41 -16.39 -23.39
CA THR A 145 -8.69 -15.98 -22.20
C THR A 145 -8.83 -17.09 -21.15
N GLU A 146 -7.76 -17.83 -20.91
CA GLU A 146 -7.79 -18.98 -19.97
C GLU A 146 -7.85 -18.51 -18.53
N THR A 147 -6.97 -17.58 -18.15
CA THR A 147 -6.87 -17.01 -16.80
C THR A 147 -6.30 -15.60 -16.86
N GLY A 148 -6.71 -14.75 -15.91
CA GLY A 148 -6.10 -13.44 -15.67
C GLY A 148 -5.02 -13.46 -14.59
N ILE A 149 -4.69 -14.63 -14.02
CA ILE A 149 -3.67 -14.76 -12.97
C ILE A 149 -2.29 -14.83 -13.63
N GLY A 150 -1.41 -13.92 -13.24
CA GLY A 150 -0.04 -13.81 -13.71
C GLY A 150 0.99 -14.35 -12.71
N GLU A 151 2.20 -13.82 -12.80
CA GLU A 151 3.31 -14.24 -11.96
C GLU A 151 3.13 -13.82 -10.50
N ARG A 152 3.85 -14.52 -9.62
CA ARG A 152 3.89 -14.18 -8.20
C ARG A 152 4.72 -12.92 -7.99
N VAL A 153 4.12 -11.93 -7.35
CA VAL A 153 4.73 -10.63 -7.03
C VAL A 153 5.34 -10.62 -5.63
N ILE A 154 4.59 -11.15 -4.65
CA ILE A 154 5.04 -11.30 -3.26
C ILE A 154 4.76 -12.72 -2.77
N SER A 155 5.40 -13.13 -1.71
CA SER A 155 5.15 -14.43 -1.10
C SER A 155 3.70 -14.57 -0.63
N GLU A 156 3.17 -15.80 -0.65
CA GLU A 156 1.81 -16.08 -0.18
C GLU A 156 1.64 -15.69 1.29
N GLN A 157 2.66 -15.92 2.10
CA GLN A 157 2.66 -15.50 3.51
C GLN A 157 2.51 -13.98 3.65
N ALA A 158 3.26 -13.20 2.89
CA ALA A 158 3.15 -11.72 2.90
C ALA A 158 1.76 -11.27 2.46
N ALA A 159 1.19 -11.89 1.42
CA ALA A 159 -0.16 -11.59 0.95
C ALA A 159 -1.22 -11.90 2.03
N GLN A 160 -1.17 -13.07 2.66
CA GLN A 160 -2.09 -13.47 3.72
C GLN A 160 -1.99 -12.58 4.98
N GLN A 161 -0.77 -12.14 5.33
CA GLN A 161 -0.56 -11.16 6.39
C GLN A 161 -1.11 -9.78 6.02
N LEU A 162 -0.94 -9.35 4.78
CA LEU A 162 -1.49 -8.09 4.28
C LEU A 162 -3.02 -8.11 4.26
N VAL A 163 -3.64 -9.23 3.85
CA VAL A 163 -5.11 -9.43 3.93
C VAL A 163 -5.60 -9.24 5.36
N TYR A 164 -4.90 -9.79 6.36
CA TYR A 164 -5.21 -9.57 7.77
C TYR A 164 -5.18 -8.07 8.13
N MET A 165 -4.12 -7.35 7.76
CA MET A 165 -4.00 -5.92 8.04
C MET A 165 -5.11 -5.11 7.36
N MET A 166 -5.45 -5.44 6.11
CA MET A 166 -6.52 -4.79 5.35
C MET A 166 -7.91 -5.13 5.90
N ALA A 167 -8.10 -6.30 6.51
CA ALA A 167 -9.33 -6.64 7.22
C ALA A 167 -9.54 -5.74 8.45
N GLN A 168 -8.47 -5.36 9.18
CA GLN A 168 -8.60 -4.43 10.31
C GLN A 168 -9.05 -3.04 9.86
N VAL A 169 -8.66 -2.57 8.67
CA VAL A 169 -9.16 -1.31 8.09
C VAL A 169 -10.68 -1.29 8.01
N VAL A 170 -11.31 -2.43 7.66
CA VAL A 170 -12.76 -2.59 7.57
C VAL A 170 -13.40 -2.88 8.93
N ASN A 171 -12.73 -3.67 9.78
CA ASN A 171 -13.28 -4.08 11.08
C ASN A 171 -13.35 -2.93 12.10
N SER A 172 -12.31 -2.12 12.19
CA SER A 172 -12.16 -1.09 13.24
C SER A 172 -11.54 0.22 12.76
N GLY A 173 -11.00 0.23 11.51
CA GLY A 173 -10.26 1.36 10.98
C GLY A 173 -11.09 2.32 10.14
N THR A 174 -10.42 2.96 9.18
CA THR A 174 -11.00 4.02 8.33
C THR A 174 -12.07 3.53 7.36
N GLY A 175 -12.20 2.22 7.14
CA GLY A 175 -13.12 1.58 6.19
C GLY A 175 -14.37 0.95 6.82
N THR A 176 -14.73 1.26 8.07
CA THR A 176 -15.82 0.59 8.80
C THR A 176 -17.19 0.66 8.11
N ARG A 177 -17.44 1.64 7.26
CA ARG A 177 -18.69 1.75 6.47
C ARG A 177 -18.80 0.70 5.36
N ALA A 178 -17.69 0.06 4.98
CA ALA A 178 -17.68 -1.06 4.03
C ALA A 178 -17.96 -2.42 4.68
N ARG A 179 -18.09 -2.49 6.02
CA ARG A 179 -18.29 -3.77 6.73
C ARG A 179 -19.58 -4.46 6.27
N LEU A 180 -19.48 -5.73 5.91
CA LEU A 180 -20.61 -6.58 5.58
C LEU A 180 -21.14 -7.26 6.86
N ALA A 181 -22.45 -7.52 6.89
CA ALA A 181 -23.10 -8.05 8.09
C ALA A 181 -22.83 -9.56 8.29
N ASP A 182 -22.61 -10.28 7.21
CA ASP A 182 -22.64 -11.75 7.16
C ASP A 182 -21.28 -12.40 6.85
N ARG A 183 -20.30 -11.62 6.35
CA ARG A 183 -19.01 -12.15 5.89
C ARG A 183 -17.85 -11.21 6.12
N PRO A 184 -16.61 -11.74 6.23
CA PRO A 184 -15.43 -10.92 6.36
C PRO A 184 -15.13 -10.16 5.06
N ALA A 185 -14.62 -8.93 5.23
CA ALA A 185 -14.17 -8.08 4.14
C ALA A 185 -12.84 -7.40 4.50
N ALA A 186 -12.04 -7.10 3.50
CA ALA A 186 -10.79 -6.37 3.62
C ALA A 186 -10.74 -5.26 2.57
N GLY A 187 -10.02 -4.18 2.85
CA GLY A 187 -9.94 -3.07 1.90
C GLY A 187 -9.10 -1.91 2.40
N LYS A 188 -9.08 -0.84 1.62
CA LYS A 188 -8.39 0.38 1.97
C LYS A 188 -9.11 1.61 1.43
N THR A 189 -9.20 2.63 2.27
CA THR A 189 -9.66 3.97 1.91
C THR A 189 -8.53 4.78 1.28
N GLY A 190 -8.85 5.63 0.32
CA GLY A 190 -7.96 6.64 -0.24
C GLY A 190 -8.66 8.00 -0.25
N THR A 191 -7.95 9.03 0.13
CA THR A 191 -8.40 10.43 -0.01
C THR A 191 -7.17 11.25 -0.35
N THR A 192 -7.25 12.03 -1.42
CA THR A 192 -6.14 12.90 -1.83
C THR A 192 -6.21 14.25 -1.13
N THR A 193 -5.09 14.97 -1.14
CA THR A 193 -5.02 16.33 -0.61
C THR A 193 -6.10 17.21 -1.22
N ALA A 194 -6.75 18.01 -0.40
CA ALA A 194 -7.91 18.84 -0.76
C ALA A 194 -9.15 18.04 -1.20
N GLY A 195 -9.22 16.72 -0.98
CA GLY A 195 -10.40 15.90 -1.25
C GLY A 195 -10.80 15.86 -2.73
N ARG A 196 -9.84 15.85 -3.65
CA ARG A 196 -10.13 15.79 -5.10
C ARG A 196 -10.53 14.41 -5.57
N ASP A 197 -9.92 13.38 -4.96
CA ASP A 197 -10.19 11.99 -5.25
C ASP A 197 -10.50 11.25 -3.95
N ALA A 198 -11.56 10.47 -3.95
CA ALA A 198 -11.96 9.61 -2.86
C ALA A 198 -12.12 8.17 -3.37
N TRP A 199 -11.39 7.23 -2.73
CA TRP A 199 -11.29 5.84 -3.14
C TRP A 199 -11.73 4.92 -2.02
N PHE A 200 -12.40 3.85 -2.38
CA PHE A 200 -12.45 2.64 -1.58
C PHE A 200 -12.23 1.44 -2.50
N VAL A 201 -11.19 0.66 -2.25
CA VAL A 201 -10.94 -0.60 -2.94
C VAL A 201 -10.92 -1.70 -1.88
N GLY A 202 -11.66 -2.76 -2.10
CA GLY A 202 -11.77 -3.84 -1.13
C GLY A 202 -12.29 -5.12 -1.75
N PHE A 203 -12.28 -6.18 -0.96
CA PHE A 203 -12.63 -7.52 -1.38
C PHE A 203 -13.23 -8.35 -0.25
N THR A 204 -13.98 -9.38 -0.64
CA THR A 204 -14.27 -10.58 0.15
C THR A 204 -13.40 -11.73 -0.38
N ALA A 205 -13.63 -12.95 0.02
CA ALA A 205 -12.96 -14.10 -0.59
C ALA A 205 -13.38 -14.34 -2.06
N ASP A 206 -14.54 -13.85 -2.48
CA ASP A 206 -15.16 -14.17 -3.76
C ASP A 206 -15.03 -13.05 -4.80
N TYR A 207 -15.07 -11.79 -4.38
CA TYR A 207 -15.10 -10.62 -5.27
C TYR A 207 -14.21 -9.48 -4.81
N VAL A 208 -13.66 -8.77 -5.79
CA VAL A 208 -12.94 -7.51 -5.58
C VAL A 208 -13.71 -6.40 -6.27
N ALA A 209 -13.89 -5.29 -5.59
CA ALA A 209 -14.54 -4.10 -6.16
C ALA A 209 -13.78 -2.83 -5.78
N GLY A 210 -13.74 -1.87 -6.71
CA GLY A 210 -13.19 -0.54 -6.49
C GLY A 210 -14.25 0.52 -6.75
N VAL A 211 -14.28 1.55 -5.89
CA VAL A 211 -15.09 2.74 -6.04
C VAL A 211 -14.19 3.96 -6.01
N TRP A 212 -14.30 4.78 -7.04
CA TRP A 212 -13.66 6.08 -7.11
C TRP A 212 -14.71 7.17 -7.30
N MET A 213 -14.50 8.28 -6.62
CA MET A 213 -15.27 9.49 -6.77
C MET A 213 -14.35 10.69 -6.97
N GLY A 214 -14.67 11.51 -7.93
CA GLY A 214 -13.94 12.73 -8.28
C GLY A 214 -14.60 13.45 -9.44
N TYR A 215 -14.12 14.66 -9.75
CA TYR A 215 -14.50 15.39 -10.94
C TYR A 215 -13.40 15.33 -12.00
N ASP A 216 -13.79 15.32 -13.28
CA ASP A 216 -12.83 15.28 -14.39
C ASP A 216 -11.94 16.52 -14.45
N ASP A 217 -12.45 17.66 -14.02
CA ASP A 217 -11.74 18.95 -13.95
C ASP A 217 -10.92 19.14 -12.67
N ASN A 218 -10.79 18.10 -11.84
CA ASN A 218 -10.06 18.14 -10.58
C ASN A 218 -10.69 19.08 -9.49
N THR A 219 -11.96 19.46 -9.64
CA THR A 219 -12.67 20.21 -8.61
C THR A 219 -12.74 19.42 -7.31
N PRO A 220 -12.41 20.01 -6.14
CA PRO A 220 -12.49 19.32 -4.86
C PRO A 220 -13.91 18.83 -4.52
N LEU A 221 -14.00 17.59 -4.03
CA LEU A 221 -15.21 17.04 -3.45
C LEU A 221 -15.49 17.71 -2.08
N LYS A 222 -16.73 18.08 -1.82
CA LYS A 222 -17.11 18.70 -0.54
C LYS A 222 -17.51 17.63 0.47
N GLY A 223 -16.68 17.44 1.51
CA GLY A 223 -17.00 16.54 2.64
C GLY A 223 -16.98 15.04 2.27
N VAL A 224 -16.43 14.66 1.14
CA VAL A 224 -16.32 13.26 0.71
C VAL A 224 -14.91 12.73 0.99
N THR A 225 -14.84 11.62 1.70
CA THR A 225 -13.60 10.86 1.94
C THR A 225 -13.78 9.41 1.52
N GLY A 226 -12.69 8.69 1.33
CA GLY A 226 -12.74 7.28 0.94
C GLY A 226 -13.50 6.39 1.93
N GLY A 227 -13.46 6.73 3.23
CA GLY A 227 -14.22 6.03 4.29
C GLY A 227 -15.68 6.46 4.41
N GLY A 228 -16.12 7.43 3.61
CA GLY A 228 -17.50 7.90 3.53
C GLY A 228 -18.28 7.20 2.40
N LEU A 229 -18.78 8.00 1.48
CA LEU A 229 -19.65 7.53 0.39
C LEU A 229 -19.03 6.45 -0.51
N PRO A 230 -17.72 6.46 -0.88
CA PRO A 230 -17.14 5.33 -1.62
C PRO A 230 -17.24 3.99 -0.88
N ALA A 231 -17.00 3.98 0.43
CA ALA A 231 -17.12 2.77 1.26
C ALA A 231 -18.58 2.32 1.39
N GLU A 232 -19.53 3.24 1.48
CA GLU A 232 -20.98 2.95 1.50
C GLU A 232 -21.45 2.34 0.18
N ILE A 233 -21.04 2.91 -0.96
CA ILE A 233 -21.35 2.38 -2.29
C ILE A 233 -20.77 0.97 -2.43
N TRP A 234 -19.52 0.77 -2.01
CA TRP A 234 -18.90 -0.54 -2.02
C TRP A 234 -19.68 -1.56 -1.16
N HIS A 235 -20.09 -1.17 0.04
CA HIS A 235 -20.93 -1.98 0.93
C HIS A 235 -22.22 -2.42 0.25
N GLU A 236 -22.96 -1.49 -0.36
CA GLU A 236 -24.23 -1.76 -1.04
C GLU A 236 -24.05 -2.71 -2.24
N VAL A 237 -23.01 -2.49 -3.05
CA VAL A 237 -22.70 -3.36 -4.19
C VAL A 237 -22.37 -4.76 -3.70
N MET A 238 -21.44 -4.87 -2.73
CA MET A 238 -20.98 -6.17 -2.24
C MET A 238 -22.06 -6.94 -1.50
N THR A 239 -22.95 -6.27 -0.76
CA THR A 239 -24.11 -6.90 -0.14
C THR A 239 -25.00 -7.56 -1.20
N ARG A 240 -25.25 -6.88 -2.32
CA ARG A 240 -26.14 -7.39 -3.37
C ARG A 240 -25.50 -8.51 -4.20
N VAL A 241 -24.22 -8.40 -4.55
CA VAL A 241 -23.57 -9.44 -5.37
C VAL A 241 -23.32 -10.74 -4.61
N HIS A 242 -23.39 -10.70 -3.27
CA HIS A 242 -23.26 -11.88 -2.42
C HIS A 242 -24.60 -12.49 -2.01
N ASP A 243 -25.73 -11.90 -2.40
CA ASP A 243 -27.04 -12.43 -2.06
C ASP A 243 -27.19 -13.88 -2.53
N GLY A 244 -27.50 -14.78 -1.59
CA GLY A 244 -27.60 -16.21 -1.84
C GLY A 244 -26.29 -16.98 -1.98
N LEU A 245 -25.12 -16.33 -1.89
CA LEU A 245 -23.84 -17.02 -1.93
C LEU A 245 -23.42 -17.51 -0.54
N PRO A 246 -22.74 -18.66 -0.45
CA PRO A 246 -22.18 -19.15 0.82
C PRO A 246 -21.12 -18.17 1.35
N VAL A 247 -20.94 -18.17 2.66
CA VAL A 247 -19.87 -17.37 3.30
C VAL A 247 -18.55 -18.10 3.15
N THR A 248 -17.54 -17.40 2.64
CA THR A 248 -16.16 -17.87 2.49
C THR A 248 -15.25 -16.99 3.32
N GLU A 249 -14.33 -17.61 4.08
CA GLU A 249 -13.36 -16.89 4.90
C GLU A 249 -12.26 -16.25 4.03
N LEU A 250 -11.74 -15.11 4.48
CA LEU A 250 -10.60 -14.48 3.83
C LEU A 250 -9.32 -15.31 4.02
N PRO A 251 -8.47 -15.43 2.98
CA PRO A 251 -7.19 -16.13 3.06
C PRO A 251 -6.18 -15.28 3.85
N MET A 252 -6.27 -15.26 5.16
CA MET A 252 -5.42 -14.43 6.01
C MET A 252 -4.72 -15.24 7.12
N ILE A 253 -3.52 -14.79 7.48
CA ILE A 253 -2.80 -15.27 8.67
C ILE A 253 -2.99 -14.26 9.79
N VAL A 254 -3.64 -14.69 10.88
CA VAL A 254 -3.76 -13.88 12.09
C VAL A 254 -2.41 -13.91 12.83
N PRO A 255 -1.74 -12.77 13.00
CA PRO A 255 -0.44 -12.74 13.64
C PRO A 255 -0.54 -12.94 15.16
N THR A 256 0.50 -13.51 15.75
CA THR A 256 0.63 -13.54 17.21
C THR A 256 0.90 -12.13 17.75
N PRO A 257 0.14 -11.65 18.75
CA PRO A 257 0.38 -10.36 19.36
C PRO A 257 1.81 -10.23 19.91
N ARG A 258 2.44 -9.08 19.71
CA ARG A 258 3.75 -8.74 20.29
C ARG A 258 3.59 -7.64 21.33
N GLN A 259 4.37 -7.74 22.41
CA GLN A 259 4.44 -6.65 23.38
C GLN A 259 5.40 -5.57 22.85
N PRO A 260 5.09 -4.28 23.08
CA PRO A 260 6.03 -3.21 22.74
C PRO A 260 7.34 -3.40 23.52
N PRO A 261 8.49 -3.04 22.91
CA PRO A 261 9.77 -3.08 23.60
C PRO A 261 9.69 -2.23 24.86
N VAL A 262 10.10 -2.82 25.99
CA VAL A 262 10.14 -2.10 27.27
C VAL A 262 11.18 -1.00 27.16
N GLN A 263 10.77 0.26 27.16
CA GLN A 263 11.68 1.38 27.29
C GLN A 263 12.25 1.35 28.70
N GLY A 264 13.51 0.92 28.82
CA GLY A 264 14.27 1.01 30.06
C GLY A 264 14.52 2.48 30.39
N TYR A 265 13.76 3.04 31.31
CA TYR A 265 14.06 4.32 31.93
C TYR A 265 15.26 4.15 32.88
N GLY A 266 16.47 4.41 32.38
CA GLY A 266 17.65 4.59 33.19
C GLY A 266 18.54 5.63 32.50
N PRO A 267 19.12 6.61 33.24
CA PRO A 267 19.97 7.66 32.67
C PRO A 267 21.28 7.15 32.04
N ASP A 268 21.56 5.83 32.14
CA ASP A 268 22.76 5.18 31.60
C ASP A 268 22.50 3.87 30.86
N ALA A 269 21.24 3.57 30.49
CA ALA A 269 20.92 2.39 29.70
C ALA A 269 21.29 2.64 28.24
N GLY A 270 22.51 2.36 27.88
CA GLY A 270 22.89 2.10 26.50
C GLY A 270 21.88 1.09 25.93
N LEU A 271 21.30 1.39 24.77
CA LEU A 271 20.27 0.64 24.06
C LEU A 271 20.55 -0.87 24.08
N GLY A 272 19.99 -1.56 25.09
CA GLY A 272 20.05 -3.01 25.24
C GLY A 272 19.06 -3.64 24.28
N VAL A 273 19.56 -4.09 23.13
CA VAL A 273 18.84 -4.94 22.18
C VAL A 273 18.56 -6.27 22.87
N ALA A 274 17.29 -6.64 23.03
CA ALA A 274 16.92 -7.97 23.47
C ALA A 274 17.46 -9.02 22.47
N PRO A 275 18.13 -10.08 22.92
CA PRO A 275 18.68 -11.09 22.02
C PRO A 275 17.51 -11.88 21.40
N GLY A 276 17.29 -11.71 20.10
CA GLY A 276 16.34 -12.53 19.35
C GLY A 276 15.54 -11.89 18.24
N SER A 277 15.61 -10.58 17.99
CA SER A 277 14.92 -9.96 16.85
C SER A 277 15.89 -9.15 16.00
N GLY A 278 16.33 -9.72 14.88
CA GLY A 278 17.25 -9.09 13.93
C GLY A 278 16.69 -7.88 13.18
N GLN A 279 15.53 -7.37 13.57
CA GLN A 279 14.80 -6.33 12.79
C GLN A 279 14.64 -4.99 13.49
N ASN A 280 14.77 -4.91 14.82
CA ASN A 280 14.71 -3.61 15.54
C ASN A 280 15.85 -2.65 15.18
N GLY A 281 16.98 -3.16 14.65
CA GLY A 281 18.10 -2.35 14.18
C GLY A 281 17.84 -1.55 12.90
N ILE A 282 16.85 -1.96 12.08
CA ILE A 282 16.59 -1.33 10.78
C ILE A 282 15.98 0.06 10.97
N PHE A 283 15.02 0.22 11.88
CA PHE A 283 14.38 1.52 12.13
C PHE A 283 15.30 2.49 12.89
N GLN A 284 16.14 2.01 13.80
CA GLN A 284 17.14 2.85 14.49
C GLN A 284 18.19 3.38 13.52
N ASN A 285 18.68 2.52 12.62
CA ASN A 285 19.62 2.93 11.57
C ASN A 285 18.97 3.87 10.54
N LEU A 286 17.66 3.75 10.29
CA LEU A 286 16.94 4.60 9.37
C LEU A 286 16.81 6.03 9.90
N ASP A 287 16.46 6.22 11.18
CA ASP A 287 16.37 7.55 11.79
C ASP A 287 17.74 8.25 11.82
N GLU A 288 18.84 7.51 12.07
CA GLU A 288 20.20 8.04 11.97
C GLU A 288 20.57 8.37 10.51
N ALA A 289 20.23 7.53 9.54
CA ALA A 289 20.48 7.78 8.13
C ALA A 289 19.66 8.96 7.58
N LEU A 290 18.40 9.11 8.02
CA LEU A 290 17.55 10.23 7.63
C LEU A 290 17.96 11.56 8.29
N ARG A 291 18.56 11.52 9.49
CA ARG A 291 19.12 12.71 10.19
C ARG A 291 20.53 13.05 9.74
N GLY A 292 21.31 12.04 9.33
CA GLY A 292 22.73 12.14 8.99
C GLY A 292 23.03 12.39 7.52
N GLY A 293 22.13 13.02 6.74
CA GLY A 293 22.30 13.33 5.31
C GLY A 293 23.52 14.20 4.99
N GLY A 294 24.70 13.71 5.30
CA GLY A 294 26.02 14.27 5.04
C GLY A 294 26.93 13.24 4.36
N GLN A 295 27.02 13.36 3.04
CA GLN A 295 28.15 12.97 2.21
C GLN A 295 28.51 11.48 2.07
N GLN A 296 28.02 10.85 0.97
CA GLN A 296 28.96 10.32 -0.05
C GLN A 296 28.33 10.47 -1.43
N PRO A 297 28.95 11.21 -2.37
CA PRO A 297 28.52 11.23 -3.75
C PRO A 297 28.90 9.89 -4.38
N ILE A 298 27.93 9.25 -5.02
CA ILE A 298 28.12 8.03 -5.79
C ILE A 298 29.10 8.36 -6.93
N GLN A 299 30.30 7.81 -6.84
CA GLN A 299 31.36 7.99 -7.85
C GLN A 299 30.99 7.40 -9.22
N GLU A 300 29.97 6.53 -9.27
CA GLU A 300 29.49 5.90 -10.50
C GLU A 300 28.63 6.82 -11.40
N GLU A 301 27.86 7.76 -10.84
CA GLU A 301 27.06 8.69 -11.65
C GLU A 301 27.93 9.72 -12.41
N LYS A 302 29.05 10.14 -11.85
CA LYS A 302 30.00 11.02 -12.56
C LYS A 302 30.64 10.31 -13.74
N SER A 303 30.97 9.03 -13.63
CA SER A 303 31.55 8.22 -14.69
C SER A 303 30.58 8.01 -15.87
N LEU A 304 29.28 7.88 -15.59
CA LEU A 304 28.27 7.71 -16.65
C LEU A 304 28.01 9.00 -17.42
N LEU A 305 27.97 10.14 -16.74
CA LEU A 305 27.78 11.45 -17.37
C LEU A 305 29.00 11.89 -18.18
N GLU A 306 30.22 11.51 -17.80
CA GLU A 306 31.42 11.74 -18.59
C GLU A 306 31.45 10.88 -19.84
N LYS A 307 31.09 9.61 -19.79
CA LYS A 307 30.95 8.72 -20.95
C LYS A 307 29.92 9.21 -21.96
N LEU A 308 28.75 9.69 -21.50
CA LEU A 308 27.71 10.24 -22.39
C LEU A 308 28.12 11.56 -23.04
N ARG A 309 29.06 12.33 -22.46
CA ARG A 309 29.61 13.54 -23.08
C ARG A 309 30.70 13.26 -24.09
N GLU A 310 31.40 12.14 -23.98
CA GLU A 310 32.42 11.73 -24.96
C GLU A 310 31.81 11.12 -26.24
N GLU A 311 30.62 10.48 -26.13
CA GLU A 311 29.90 9.93 -27.30
C GLU A 311 29.18 10.99 -28.15
N GLN A 312 29.11 12.25 -27.71
CA GLN A 312 28.49 13.37 -28.41
C GLN A 312 29.51 14.35 -29.01
N ARG A 313 30.80 14.01 -29.06
CA ARG A 313 31.87 14.75 -29.73
C ARG A 313 32.42 13.94 -30.90
#